data_83b51c32ab98af0c59cc0133c0e581bd
#
_entry.id   83b51c32ab98af0c59cc0133c0e581bd
#
_cell.length_a   1.000
_cell.length_b   1.000
_cell.length_c   1.000
_cell.angle_alpha   90.00
_cell.angle_beta   90.00
_cell.angle_gamma   90.00
#
_symmetry.space_group_name_H-M   'P 1'
#
loop_
_entity.id
_entity.type
_entity.pdbx_description
1 polymer ?
#
loop_
_entity_poly.entity_id
_entity_poly.type
_entity_poly.pdbx_seq_one_letter_code
_entity_poly.pdbx_strand_id
1 'polypeptide(L)'
;IHHPCTKICSTNSSNFLWVLDLMESLGAEYTHRFNKVHKSMGLLPEINRYSYLIPEGQLEFAQAMPDEYKNTDVITAYRNYYKSEKKYMKNGKLMEVYTNRATPAFLI
;
A
#
# COMPACT_ATOMS: atom_id res chain seq x y z
N ILE A 1 -1.14 -15.60 -2.88
CA ILE A 1 -0.70 -16.31 -1.66
C ILE A 1 0.81 -16.22 -1.47
N HIS A 2 1.58 -16.22 -2.57
CA HIS A 2 3.04 -16.22 -2.49
C HIS A 2 3.68 -14.83 -2.63
N HIS A 3 2.88 -13.77 -2.77
CA HIS A 3 3.40 -12.41 -2.86
C HIS A 3 4.11 -12.03 -1.54
N PRO A 4 5.29 -11.35 -1.61
CA PRO A 4 6.03 -10.98 -0.39
C PRO A 4 5.21 -10.18 0.62
N CYS A 5 4.35 -9.28 0.16
CA CYS A 5 3.50 -8.49 1.07
C CYS A 5 2.43 -9.34 1.75
N THR A 6 1.89 -10.35 1.06
CA THR A 6 0.93 -11.29 1.64
C THR A 6 1.60 -12.15 2.72
N LYS A 7 2.81 -12.62 2.45
CA LYS A 7 3.57 -13.41 3.41
C LYS A 7 3.89 -12.60 4.66
N ILE A 8 4.38 -11.38 4.50
CA ILE A 8 4.82 -10.57 5.64
C ILE A 8 3.66 -10.12 6.51
N CYS A 9 2.48 -9.85 5.94
CA CYS A 9 1.32 -9.44 6.73
C CYS A 9 0.77 -10.56 7.61
N SER A 10 1.05 -11.82 7.28
CA SER A 10 0.65 -12.97 8.10
C SER A 10 1.74 -13.45 9.08
N THR A 11 2.91 -12.83 9.07
CA THR A 11 4.04 -13.24 9.91
C THR A 11 3.82 -12.87 11.36
N ASN A 12 3.31 -11.68 11.64
CA ASN A 12 3.02 -11.24 13.01
C ASN A 12 1.88 -10.22 13.04
N SER A 13 1.34 -10.01 14.24
CA SER A 13 0.17 -9.14 14.42
C SER A 13 0.46 -7.68 14.13
N SER A 14 1.69 -7.19 14.36
CA SER A 14 2.03 -5.80 14.03
C SER A 14 1.94 -5.55 12.52
N ASN A 15 2.47 -6.46 11.71
CA ASN A 15 2.36 -6.39 10.26
C ASN A 15 0.90 -6.49 9.81
N PHE A 16 0.15 -7.41 10.39
CA PHE A 16 -1.26 -7.63 10.05
C PHE A 16 -2.11 -6.40 10.33
N LEU A 17 -1.98 -5.82 11.52
CA LEU A 17 -2.73 -4.62 11.90
C LEU A 17 -2.34 -3.40 11.07
N TRP A 18 -1.07 -3.26 10.72
CA TRP A 18 -0.62 -2.18 9.85
C TRP A 18 -1.27 -2.28 8.46
N VAL A 19 -1.37 -3.50 7.92
CA VAL A 19 -2.03 -3.73 6.62
C VAL A 19 -3.53 -3.45 6.70
N LEU A 20 -4.19 -3.77 7.82
CA LEU A 20 -5.60 -3.42 8.01
C LEU A 20 -5.79 -1.90 8.05
N ASP A 21 -4.90 -1.17 8.73
CA ASP A 21 -4.93 0.29 8.75
C ASP A 21 -4.73 0.86 7.35
N LEU A 22 -3.81 0.29 6.58
CA LEU A 22 -3.60 0.67 5.18
C LEU A 22 -4.85 0.42 4.34
N MET A 23 -5.47 -0.72 4.51
CA MET A 23 -6.71 -1.06 3.79
C MET A 23 -7.82 -0.06 4.10
N GLU A 24 -7.97 0.33 5.37
CA GLU A 24 -8.94 1.34 5.77
C GLU A 24 -8.63 2.70 5.13
N SER A 25 -7.37 3.11 5.14
CA SER A 25 -6.93 4.37 4.51
C SER A 25 -7.15 4.36 3.00
N LEU A 26 -6.85 3.25 2.34
CA LEU A 26 -7.11 3.10 0.91
C LEU A 26 -8.59 3.14 0.58
N GLY A 27 -9.43 2.54 1.42
CA GLY A 27 -10.88 2.61 1.26
C GLY A 27 -11.43 4.02 1.40
N ALA A 28 -10.92 4.78 2.38
CA ALA A 28 -11.26 6.19 2.56
C ALA A 28 -10.82 7.03 1.36
N GLU A 29 -9.63 6.79 0.83
CA GLU A 29 -9.13 7.47 -0.35
C GLU A 29 -9.96 7.15 -1.60
N TYR A 30 -10.36 5.90 -1.77
CA TYR A 30 -11.23 5.49 -2.85
C TYR A 30 -12.57 6.25 -2.80
N THR A 31 -13.17 6.33 -1.61
CA THR A 31 -14.43 7.07 -1.41
C THR A 31 -14.24 8.56 -1.72
N HIS A 32 -13.12 9.14 -1.29
CA HIS A 32 -12.80 10.54 -1.59
C HIS A 32 -12.71 10.79 -3.11
N ARG A 33 -12.04 9.91 -3.84
CA ARG A 33 -11.81 10.08 -5.28
C ARG A 33 -13.06 9.83 -6.11
N PHE A 34 -13.83 8.79 -5.79
CA PHE A 34 -14.87 8.27 -6.68
C PHE A 34 -16.28 8.38 -6.11
N ASN A 35 -16.43 8.90 -4.90
CA ASN A 35 -17.72 9.05 -4.20
C ASN A 35 -18.49 7.71 -4.12
N LYS A 36 -17.77 6.63 -3.91
CA LYS A 36 -18.29 5.26 -3.76
C LYS A 36 -17.53 4.55 -2.66
N VAL A 37 -18.16 3.55 -2.03
CA VAL A 37 -17.51 2.69 -1.07
C VAL A 37 -16.97 1.45 -1.79
N HIS A 38 -15.67 1.19 -1.64
CA HIS A 38 -15.07 -0.01 -2.25
C HIS A 38 -15.61 -1.26 -1.57
N LYS A 39 -15.98 -2.27 -2.36
CA LYS A 39 -16.58 -3.51 -1.85
C LYS A 39 -15.74 -4.21 -0.79
N SER A 40 -14.43 -4.17 -0.94
CA SER A 40 -13.50 -4.81 0.00
C SER A 40 -13.61 -4.24 1.42
N MET A 41 -14.15 -3.02 1.59
CA MET A 41 -14.32 -2.42 2.92
C MET A 41 -15.30 -3.20 3.80
N GLY A 42 -16.25 -3.90 3.18
CA GLY A 42 -17.17 -4.77 3.91
C GLY A 42 -16.51 -5.98 4.56
N LEU A 43 -15.30 -6.33 4.13
CA LEU A 43 -14.54 -7.44 4.69
C LEU A 43 -13.70 -7.07 5.92
N LEU A 44 -13.47 -5.77 6.17
CA LEU A 44 -12.63 -5.32 7.28
C LEU A 44 -13.04 -5.86 8.64
N PRO A 45 -14.31 -5.78 9.06
CA PRO A 45 -14.71 -6.30 10.38
C PRO A 45 -14.44 -7.79 10.53
N GLU A 46 -14.68 -8.57 9.47
CA GLU A 46 -14.44 -10.00 9.49
C GLU A 46 -12.95 -10.33 9.55
N ILE A 47 -12.15 -9.70 8.70
CA ILE A 47 -10.70 -9.90 8.70
C ILE A 47 -10.12 -9.54 10.07
N ASN A 48 -10.54 -8.42 10.64
CA ASN A 48 -10.04 -7.95 11.94
C ASN A 48 -10.35 -8.95 13.06
N ARG A 49 -11.46 -9.68 12.98
CA ARG A 49 -11.83 -10.70 13.97
C ARG A 49 -10.80 -11.83 14.09
N TYR A 50 -10.05 -12.10 13.03
CA TYR A 50 -9.06 -13.17 13.01
C TYR A 50 -7.64 -12.72 13.37
N SER A 51 -7.45 -11.46 13.74
CA SER A 51 -6.13 -10.93 14.11
C SER A 51 -5.49 -11.67 15.28
N TYR A 52 -6.30 -12.23 16.19
CA TYR A 52 -5.80 -12.98 17.36
C TYR A 52 -5.08 -14.28 16.97
N LEU A 53 -5.27 -14.77 15.73
CA LEU A 53 -4.61 -15.98 15.22
C LEU A 53 -3.18 -15.70 14.78
N ILE A 54 -2.78 -14.43 14.64
CA ILE A 54 -1.47 -14.05 14.17
C ILE A 54 -0.56 -13.81 15.38
N PRO A 55 0.63 -14.45 15.45
CA PRO A 55 1.52 -14.27 16.59
C PRO A 55 2.06 -12.84 16.70
N GLU A 56 2.38 -12.42 17.92
CA GLU A 56 2.98 -11.11 18.15
C GLU A 56 4.38 -11.05 17.55
N GLY A 57 4.82 -9.84 17.17
CA GLY A 57 6.14 -9.61 16.62
C GLY A 57 6.35 -8.15 16.28
N GLN A 58 7.55 -7.83 15.77
CA GLN A 58 7.91 -6.48 15.38
C GLN A 58 7.45 -6.17 13.95
N LEU A 59 7.07 -4.91 13.73
CA LEU A 59 6.66 -4.44 12.42
C LEU A 59 7.80 -4.55 11.40
N GLU A 60 7.52 -5.19 10.29
CA GLU A 60 8.44 -5.33 9.15
C GLU A 60 7.72 -5.00 7.86
N PHE A 61 8.48 -4.58 6.84
CA PHE A 61 7.93 -4.29 5.52
C PHE A 61 8.65 -5.11 4.46
N ALA A 62 7.88 -5.69 3.54
CA ALA A 62 8.43 -6.29 2.34
C ALA A 62 8.68 -5.21 1.29
N GLN A 63 9.80 -5.32 0.58
CA GLN A 63 10.12 -4.45 -0.56
C GLN A 63 9.89 -5.25 -1.84
N ALA A 64 8.65 -5.23 -2.32
CA ALA A 64 8.23 -5.94 -3.53
C ALA A 64 8.59 -5.11 -4.78
N MET A 65 9.86 -5.09 -5.12
CA MET A 65 10.39 -4.28 -6.22
C MET A 65 11.72 -4.87 -6.72
N PRO A 66 12.20 -4.45 -7.91
CA PRO A 66 13.55 -4.82 -8.35
C PRO A 66 14.63 -4.40 -7.34
N ASP A 67 15.68 -5.20 -7.22
CA ASP A 67 16.73 -4.99 -6.21
C ASP A 67 17.39 -3.61 -6.28
N GLU A 68 17.46 -3.02 -7.48
CA GLU A 68 18.06 -1.68 -7.69
C GLU A 68 17.34 -0.57 -6.91
N TYR A 69 16.07 -0.75 -6.55
CA TYR A 69 15.28 0.23 -5.80
C TYR A 69 15.26 -0.04 -4.30
N LYS A 70 15.68 -1.23 -3.87
CA LYS A 70 15.65 -1.60 -2.45
C LYS A 70 16.58 -0.72 -1.62
N ASN A 71 16.15 -0.39 -0.41
CA ASN A 71 16.86 0.49 0.49
C ASN A 71 16.61 0.07 1.92
N THR A 72 17.48 0.45 2.85
CA THR A 72 17.25 0.22 4.28
C THR A 72 16.05 1.00 4.79
N ASP A 73 15.77 2.18 4.19
CA ASP A 73 14.54 2.92 4.45
C ASP A 73 13.47 2.50 3.42
N VAL A 74 12.45 1.80 3.89
CA VAL A 74 11.38 1.26 3.04
C VAL A 74 10.60 2.37 2.31
N ILE A 75 10.41 3.51 2.95
CA ILE A 75 9.68 4.64 2.32
C ILE A 75 10.50 5.16 1.14
N THR A 76 11.80 5.35 1.31
CA THR A 76 12.70 5.76 0.24
C THR A 76 12.68 4.75 -0.90
N ALA A 77 12.72 3.44 -0.58
CA ALA A 77 12.68 2.38 -1.57
C ALA A 77 11.41 2.47 -2.43
N TYR A 78 10.24 2.54 -1.82
CA TYR A 78 8.99 2.62 -2.55
C TYR A 78 8.83 3.92 -3.33
N ARG A 79 9.26 5.05 -2.78
CA ARG A 79 9.21 6.33 -3.50
C ARG A 79 10.09 6.30 -4.75
N ASN A 80 11.29 5.75 -4.65
CA ASN A 80 12.19 5.62 -5.79
C ASN A 80 11.62 4.69 -6.86
N TYR A 81 11.07 3.58 -6.44
CA TYR A 81 10.43 2.62 -7.33
C TYR A 81 9.24 3.27 -8.06
N TYR A 82 8.36 3.93 -7.35
CA TYR A 82 7.19 4.59 -7.93
C TYR A 82 7.60 5.74 -8.87
N LYS A 83 8.59 6.52 -8.47
CA LYS A 83 9.11 7.63 -9.29
C LYS A 83 9.67 7.13 -10.62
N SER A 84 10.35 5.99 -10.62
CA SER A 84 11.01 5.44 -11.81
C SER A 84 10.10 4.56 -12.68
N GLU A 85 9.25 3.75 -12.06
CA GLU A 85 8.50 2.69 -12.77
C GLU A 85 6.98 2.89 -12.78
N LYS A 86 6.44 3.67 -11.87
CA LYS A 86 5.00 3.78 -11.67
C LYS A 86 4.42 5.13 -12.05
N LYS A 87 5.24 6.09 -12.49
CA LYS A 87 4.73 7.33 -13.06
C LYS A 87 3.98 7.03 -14.35
N TYR A 88 2.81 7.59 -14.49
CA TYR A 88 2.10 7.53 -15.77
C TYR A 88 2.54 8.70 -16.65
N MET A 89 3.30 8.38 -17.71
CA MET A 89 3.81 9.36 -18.65
C MET A 89 3.17 9.15 -20.02
N LYS A 90 2.84 10.26 -20.69
CA LYS A 90 2.34 10.22 -22.06
C LYS A 90 2.98 11.37 -22.84
N ASN A 91 3.61 11.06 -23.97
CA ASN A 91 4.28 12.06 -24.82
C ASN A 91 5.29 12.93 -24.02
N GLY A 92 6.02 12.33 -23.09
CA GLY A 92 7.02 13.02 -22.28
C GLY A 92 6.45 13.86 -21.14
N LYS A 93 5.14 13.86 -20.93
CA LYS A 93 4.48 14.62 -19.86
C LYS A 93 3.92 13.71 -18.79
N LEU A 94 4.06 14.10 -17.52
CA LEU A 94 3.44 13.41 -16.41
C LEU A 94 1.91 13.59 -16.50
N MET A 95 1.20 12.47 -16.61
CA MET A 95 -0.26 12.49 -16.65
C MET A 95 -0.82 12.49 -15.24
N GLU A 96 -1.88 13.29 -15.05
CA GLU A 96 -2.58 13.36 -13.79
C GLU A 96 -3.55 12.19 -13.67
N VAL A 97 -3.25 11.26 -12.76
CA VAL A 97 -4.07 10.06 -12.53
C VAL A 97 -4.68 10.02 -11.12
N TYR A 98 -4.50 11.08 -10.35
CA TYR A 98 -4.99 11.19 -8.98
C TYR A 98 -6.31 11.95 -8.97
N THR A 99 -7.41 11.22 -9.21
CA THR A 99 -8.78 11.79 -9.26
C THR A 99 -9.11 12.50 -7.94
N ASN A 100 -9.55 13.76 -8.04
CA ASN A 100 -9.89 14.62 -6.89
C ASN A 100 -8.76 14.80 -5.87
N ARG A 101 -7.51 14.58 -6.30
CA ARG A 101 -6.35 14.65 -5.41
C ARG A 101 -5.15 15.16 -6.20
N ALA A 102 -4.35 16.01 -5.59
CA ALA A 102 -3.10 16.46 -6.20
C ALA A 102 -2.11 15.29 -6.33
N THR A 103 -1.32 15.30 -7.39
CA THR A 103 -0.23 14.33 -7.55
C THR A 103 0.74 14.49 -6.38
N PRO A 104 1.17 13.39 -5.73
CA PRO A 104 2.15 13.47 -4.64
C PRO A 104 3.42 14.18 -5.07
N ALA A 105 3.95 15.03 -4.19
CA ALA A 105 5.11 15.88 -4.50
C ALA A 105 6.33 15.07 -4.93
N PHE A 106 6.55 13.88 -4.35
CA PHE A 106 7.71 13.06 -4.68
C PHE A 106 7.67 12.49 -6.10
N LEU A 107 6.52 12.56 -6.78
CA LEU A 107 6.35 12.12 -8.17
C LEU A 107 6.55 13.24 -9.19
N ILE A 108 6.64 14.48 -8.74
CA ILE A 108 6.77 15.64 -9.64
C ILE A 108 8.23 15.93 -10.01
#